data_0f3bda60a6bce888213f9d3767a3518e
#
_entry.id   0f3bda60a6bce888213f9d3767a3518e
#
_cell.length_a   1.000
_cell.length_b   1.000
_cell.length_c   1.000
_cell.angle_alpha   90.00
_cell.angle_beta   90.00
_cell.angle_gamma   90.00
#
_symmetry.space_group_name_H-M   'P 1'
#
loop_
_entity.id
_entity.type
_entity.pdbx_description
1 polymer ?
#
loop_
_entity_poly.entity_id
_entity_poly.type
_entity_poly.pdbx_seq_one_letter_code
_entity_poly.pdbx_strand_id
1 'polypeptide(L)'
;MYTNILVAVDDSSKSKRALNAAIETALLHKAKLTICHIKKNTIIYTPIDPTGMLSTTHIFKQDFSEYMMEQLEDYKQLAISRGVLAVEVVHTYSSSPGLAISEVIAPGYDVDLIVCGASNKSGLDRFLLGSVSNDIVKHSKCDIKIIRNILD
;
A
#
# COMPACT_ATOMS: atom_id res chain seq x y z
N MET A 1 0.50 -11.96 -19.86
CA MET A 1 -0.88 -11.78 -19.34
C MET A 1 -0.79 -11.90 -17.83
N TYR A 2 -1.23 -10.88 -17.07
CA TYR A 2 -1.20 -10.92 -15.60
C TYR A 2 -2.35 -11.75 -15.05
N THR A 3 -2.11 -12.45 -13.95
CA THR A 3 -3.09 -13.30 -13.27
C THR A 3 -3.41 -12.83 -11.85
N ASN A 4 -2.44 -12.28 -11.15
CA ASN A 4 -2.57 -11.78 -9.78
C ASN A 4 -1.96 -10.39 -9.66
N ILE A 5 -2.81 -9.38 -9.57
CA ILE A 5 -2.41 -7.98 -9.47
C ILE A 5 -2.57 -7.52 -8.03
N LEU A 6 -1.56 -6.86 -7.49
CA LEU A 6 -1.63 -6.19 -6.20
C LEU A 6 -1.61 -4.67 -6.43
N VAL A 7 -2.50 -3.94 -5.76
CA VAL A 7 -2.41 -2.49 -5.67
C VAL A 7 -2.09 -2.07 -4.24
N ALA A 8 -1.01 -1.30 -4.09
CA ALA A 8 -0.65 -0.69 -2.83
C ALA A 8 -1.39 0.66 -2.68
N VAL A 9 -2.20 0.77 -1.65
CA VAL A 9 -2.96 1.97 -1.31
C VAL A 9 -2.54 2.53 0.03
N ASP A 10 -2.64 3.84 0.19
CA ASP A 10 -2.49 4.55 1.45
C ASP A 10 -3.80 5.31 1.77
N ASP A 11 -3.82 6.06 2.86
CA ASP A 11 -4.96 6.87 3.28
C ASP A 11 -5.10 8.20 2.50
N SER A 12 -4.28 8.42 1.48
CA SER A 12 -4.33 9.62 0.65
C SER A 12 -5.31 9.49 -0.51
N SER A 13 -5.85 10.63 -0.98
CA SER A 13 -6.67 10.69 -2.20
C SER A 13 -5.94 10.23 -3.46
N LYS A 14 -4.60 10.21 -3.43
CA LYS A 14 -3.74 9.78 -4.53
C LYS A 14 -3.83 8.28 -4.80
N SER A 15 -4.13 7.49 -3.78
CA SER A 15 -4.36 6.04 -3.90
C SER A 15 -5.49 5.69 -4.85
N LYS A 16 -6.50 6.54 -5.00
CA LYS A 16 -7.63 6.30 -5.92
C LYS A 16 -7.20 6.16 -7.37
N ARG A 17 -6.18 6.90 -7.81
CA ARG A 17 -5.65 6.77 -9.18
C ARG A 17 -4.95 5.43 -9.40
N ALA A 18 -4.13 5.01 -8.43
CA ALA A 18 -3.47 3.70 -8.49
C ALA A 18 -4.52 2.56 -8.47
N LEU A 19 -5.54 2.68 -7.61
CA LEU A 19 -6.64 1.73 -7.55
C LEU A 19 -7.39 1.63 -8.89
N ASN A 20 -7.77 2.77 -9.49
CA ASN A 20 -8.45 2.78 -10.78
C ASN A 20 -7.61 2.12 -11.88
N ALA A 21 -6.31 2.44 -11.94
CA ALA A 21 -5.40 1.83 -12.91
C ALA A 21 -5.23 0.31 -12.68
N ALA A 22 -5.25 -0.14 -11.43
CA ALA A 22 -5.20 -1.55 -11.10
C ALA A 22 -6.49 -2.28 -11.48
N ILE A 23 -7.65 -1.68 -11.22
CA ILE A 23 -8.96 -2.22 -11.63
C ILE A 23 -9.02 -2.38 -13.16
N GLU A 24 -8.65 -1.33 -13.91
CA GLU A 24 -8.63 -1.38 -15.37
C GLU A 24 -7.70 -2.48 -15.89
N THR A 25 -6.51 -2.61 -15.27
CA THR A 25 -5.55 -3.65 -15.64
C THR A 25 -6.09 -5.05 -15.29
N ALA A 26 -6.73 -5.21 -14.12
CA ALA A 26 -7.33 -6.48 -13.72
C ALA A 26 -8.46 -6.91 -14.67
N LEU A 27 -9.31 -5.97 -15.08
CA LEU A 27 -10.37 -6.24 -16.06
C LEU A 27 -9.81 -6.66 -17.41
N LEU A 28 -8.81 -5.95 -17.92
CA LEU A 28 -8.17 -6.26 -19.21
C LEU A 28 -7.56 -7.66 -19.22
N HIS A 29 -6.94 -8.08 -18.14
CA HIS A 29 -6.26 -9.37 -18.04
C HIS A 29 -7.13 -10.48 -17.44
N LYS A 30 -8.34 -10.17 -16.96
CA LYS A 30 -9.20 -11.06 -16.16
C LYS A 30 -8.49 -11.59 -14.93
N ALA A 31 -7.66 -10.74 -14.31
CA ALA A 31 -6.82 -11.08 -13.20
C ALA A 31 -7.55 -10.89 -11.86
N LYS A 32 -7.09 -11.62 -10.84
CA LYS A 32 -7.43 -11.37 -9.44
C LYS A 32 -6.78 -10.04 -9.01
N LEU A 33 -7.47 -9.27 -8.17
CA LEU A 33 -6.98 -8.03 -7.59
C LEU A 33 -6.85 -8.15 -6.07
N THR A 34 -5.66 -7.90 -5.56
CA THR A 34 -5.38 -7.76 -4.13
C THR A 34 -5.17 -6.28 -3.81
N ILE A 35 -6.03 -5.72 -2.94
CA ILE A 35 -5.92 -4.34 -2.47
C ILE A 35 -5.18 -4.37 -1.13
N CYS A 36 -4.00 -3.77 -1.09
CA CYS A 36 -3.08 -3.88 0.04
C CYS A 36 -2.82 -2.51 0.68
N HIS A 37 -3.05 -2.41 1.99
CA HIS A 37 -2.63 -1.29 2.82
C HIS A 37 -1.74 -1.78 3.95
N ILE A 38 -0.57 -1.15 4.09
CA ILE A 38 0.33 -1.42 5.22
C ILE A 38 0.54 -0.13 6.01
N LYS A 39 0.13 -0.15 7.26
CA LYS A 39 0.37 0.95 8.18
C LYS A 39 1.79 0.85 8.74
N LYS A 40 2.53 1.95 8.66
CA LYS A 40 3.87 2.01 9.25
C LYS A 40 3.77 1.99 10.77
N ASN A 41 4.47 1.03 11.40
CA ASN A 41 4.68 1.05 12.85
C ASN A 41 5.68 2.16 13.19
N THR A 42 5.27 3.08 14.06
CA THR A 42 6.18 4.07 14.64
C THR A 42 6.45 3.68 16.08
N ILE A 43 7.68 3.28 16.38
CA ILE A 43 8.13 3.10 17.76
C ILE A 43 8.52 4.49 18.27
N ILE A 44 7.74 5.04 19.20
CA ILE A 44 8.08 6.28 19.88
C ILE A 44 8.89 5.89 21.11
N TYR A 45 10.17 6.19 21.10
CA TYR A 45 10.99 6.13 22.30
C TYR A 45 10.68 7.36 23.15
N THR A 46 10.04 7.16 24.29
CA THR A 46 9.97 8.22 25.31
C THR A 46 11.31 8.30 26.02
N PRO A 47 11.86 9.50 26.26
CA PRO A 47 13.08 9.66 27.04
C PRO A 47 12.91 8.99 28.41
N ILE A 48 13.97 8.34 28.88
CA ILE A 48 14.03 7.82 30.26
C ILE A 48 13.81 9.00 31.19
N ASP A 49 12.86 8.87 32.14
CA ASP A 49 12.66 9.91 33.12
C ASP A 49 13.91 10.03 34.04
N PRO A 50 14.10 11.16 34.73
CA PRO A 50 15.25 11.36 35.61
C PRO A 50 15.38 10.35 36.74
N THR A 51 14.36 9.53 36.99
CA THR A 51 14.36 8.48 38.02
C THR A 51 14.90 7.15 37.56
N GLY A 52 15.22 7.02 36.24
CA GLY A 52 15.80 5.81 35.66
C GLY A 52 14.82 4.64 35.50
N MET A 53 13.54 4.86 35.74
CA MET A 53 12.51 3.86 35.47
C MET A 53 12.27 3.76 33.95
N LEU A 54 12.36 2.54 33.41
CA LEU A 54 11.98 2.26 32.03
C LEU A 54 10.52 2.65 31.83
N SER A 55 10.32 3.79 31.21
CA SER A 55 9.01 4.20 30.73
C SER A 55 8.50 3.17 29.73
N THR A 56 7.35 2.60 30.00
CA THR A 56 6.65 1.64 29.13
C THR A 56 6.59 2.18 27.72
N THR A 57 7.11 1.43 26.76
CA THR A 57 6.96 1.73 25.33
C THR A 57 5.48 1.73 25.00
N HIS A 58 4.85 2.88 24.98
CA HIS A 58 3.50 3.02 24.46
C HIS A 58 3.58 2.86 22.93
N ILE A 59 3.29 1.67 22.46
CA ILE A 59 2.93 1.49 21.06
C ILE A 59 1.58 2.17 20.92
N PHE A 60 1.57 3.42 20.45
CA PHE A 60 0.34 4.07 20.03
C PHE A 60 -0.14 3.33 18.76
N LYS A 61 -0.90 2.27 18.98
CA LYS A 61 -1.86 1.81 17.98
C LYS A 61 -2.96 2.86 17.96
N GLN A 62 -2.76 3.91 17.18
CA GLN A 62 -3.84 4.82 16.89
C GLN A 62 -4.90 4.00 16.14
N ASP A 63 -6.11 3.95 16.68
CA ASP A 63 -7.26 3.21 16.17
C ASP A 63 -7.81 3.81 14.84
N PHE A 64 -6.93 3.97 13.86
CA PHE A 64 -7.34 4.23 12.48
C PHE A 64 -7.68 2.94 11.73
N SER A 65 -7.64 1.79 12.39
CA SER A 65 -7.87 0.50 11.75
C SER A 65 -9.30 0.36 11.23
N GLU A 66 -10.31 0.81 11.97
CA GLU A 66 -11.72 0.72 11.57
C GLU A 66 -12.01 1.56 10.34
N TYR A 67 -11.62 2.84 10.35
CA TYR A 67 -11.81 3.73 9.19
C TYR A 67 -11.09 3.20 7.94
N MET A 68 -9.87 2.70 8.09
CA MET A 68 -9.10 2.16 6.97
C MET A 68 -9.72 0.85 6.44
N MET A 69 -10.23 0.00 7.33
CA MET A 69 -10.92 -1.22 6.94
C MET A 69 -12.21 -0.93 6.17
N GLU A 70 -13.00 0.06 6.59
CA GLU A 70 -14.17 0.52 5.85
C GLU A 70 -13.79 1.03 4.46
N GLN A 71 -12.74 1.86 4.38
CA GLN A 71 -12.25 2.37 3.09
C GLN A 71 -11.76 1.26 2.16
N LEU A 72 -11.06 0.26 2.69
CA LEU A 72 -10.61 -0.89 1.90
C LEU A 72 -11.78 -1.75 1.41
N GLU A 73 -12.82 -1.90 2.23
CA GLU A 73 -14.03 -2.60 1.82
C GLU A 73 -14.77 -1.81 0.72
N ASP A 74 -14.86 -0.49 0.82
CA ASP A 74 -15.40 0.37 -0.24
C ASP A 74 -14.63 0.22 -1.55
N TYR A 75 -13.31 0.14 -1.48
CA TYR A 75 -12.46 -0.10 -2.66
C TYR A 75 -12.70 -1.48 -3.27
N LYS A 76 -12.87 -2.49 -2.44
CA LYS A 76 -13.22 -3.84 -2.88
C LYS A 76 -14.58 -3.85 -3.58
N GLN A 77 -15.60 -3.24 -2.98
CA GLN A 77 -16.93 -3.15 -3.57
C GLN A 77 -16.91 -2.37 -4.90
N LEU A 78 -16.12 -1.32 -5.00
CA LEU A 78 -15.91 -0.59 -6.24
C LEU A 78 -15.32 -1.50 -7.34
N ALA A 79 -14.29 -2.27 -7.02
CA ALA A 79 -13.67 -3.18 -7.98
C ALA A 79 -14.65 -4.27 -8.45
N ILE A 80 -15.40 -4.86 -7.52
CA ILE A 80 -16.44 -5.86 -7.83
C ILE A 80 -17.54 -5.26 -8.71
N SER A 81 -18.04 -4.07 -8.37
CA SER A 81 -19.08 -3.38 -9.13
C SER A 81 -18.65 -3.05 -10.56
N ARG A 82 -17.36 -2.90 -10.80
CA ARG A 82 -16.78 -2.70 -12.12
C ARG A 82 -16.54 -4.01 -12.90
N GLY A 83 -16.72 -5.15 -12.25
CA GLY A 83 -16.64 -6.47 -12.90
C GLY A 83 -15.36 -7.26 -12.64
N VAL A 84 -14.51 -6.86 -11.68
CA VAL A 84 -13.37 -7.69 -11.25
C VAL A 84 -13.92 -8.91 -10.51
N LEU A 85 -13.61 -10.12 -10.99
CA LEU A 85 -14.24 -11.35 -10.53
C LEU A 85 -13.75 -11.83 -9.16
N ALA A 86 -12.50 -11.54 -8.82
CA ALA A 86 -11.90 -11.94 -7.57
C ALA A 86 -11.12 -10.78 -6.95
N VAL A 87 -11.56 -10.30 -5.79
CA VAL A 87 -10.94 -9.17 -5.08
C VAL A 87 -10.69 -9.55 -3.64
N GLU A 88 -9.46 -9.40 -3.19
CA GLU A 88 -9.05 -9.59 -1.80
C GLU A 88 -8.52 -8.28 -1.20
N VAL A 89 -8.59 -8.17 0.11
CA VAL A 89 -8.08 -7.04 0.88
C VAL A 89 -7.05 -7.54 1.88
N VAL A 90 -5.91 -6.86 1.94
CA VAL A 90 -4.86 -7.10 2.93
C VAL A 90 -4.60 -5.81 3.69
N HIS A 91 -4.75 -5.87 5.01
CA HIS A 91 -4.40 -4.78 5.92
C HIS A 91 -3.51 -5.30 7.03
N THR A 92 -2.32 -4.72 7.17
CA THR A 92 -1.35 -5.11 8.19
C THR A 92 -0.43 -3.95 8.58
N TYR A 93 0.50 -4.23 9.50
CA TYR A 93 1.47 -3.27 10.00
C TYR A 93 2.89 -3.73 9.68
N SER A 94 3.78 -2.78 9.39
CA SER A 94 5.20 -3.05 9.22
C SER A 94 6.02 -1.78 9.51
N SER A 95 7.23 -1.94 10.00
CA SER A 95 8.21 -0.85 10.08
C SER A 95 8.71 -0.41 8.70
N SER A 96 8.64 -1.30 7.71
CA SER A 96 9.08 -1.09 6.33
C SER A 96 8.01 -1.56 5.34
N PRO A 97 6.96 -0.75 5.09
CA PRO A 97 5.83 -1.16 4.26
C PRO A 97 6.22 -1.62 2.85
N GLY A 98 7.15 -0.94 2.19
CA GLY A 98 7.59 -1.32 0.85
C GLY A 98 8.27 -2.69 0.79
N LEU A 99 9.11 -3.01 1.77
CA LEU A 99 9.74 -4.33 1.89
C LEU A 99 8.70 -5.42 2.21
N ALA A 100 7.75 -5.13 3.11
CA ALA A 100 6.69 -6.07 3.43
C ALA A 100 5.83 -6.41 2.19
N ILE A 101 5.51 -5.43 1.35
CA ILE A 101 4.81 -5.66 0.08
C ILE A 101 5.65 -6.55 -0.83
N SER A 102 6.92 -6.21 -1.04
CA SER A 102 7.78 -6.84 -2.05
C SER A 102 8.23 -8.24 -1.69
N GLU A 103 8.57 -8.46 -0.42
CA GLU A 103 9.25 -9.69 0.03
C GLU A 103 8.32 -10.67 0.74
N VAL A 104 7.16 -10.21 1.22
CA VAL A 104 6.24 -11.05 1.99
C VAL A 104 4.89 -11.17 1.29
N ILE A 105 4.22 -10.03 1.04
CA ILE A 105 2.83 -10.08 0.56
C ILE A 105 2.79 -10.48 -0.91
N ALA A 106 3.57 -9.85 -1.77
CA ALA A 106 3.54 -10.18 -3.20
C ALA A 106 3.90 -11.65 -3.48
N PRO A 107 4.94 -12.23 -2.88
CA PRO A 107 5.19 -13.67 -3.01
C PRO A 107 4.09 -14.55 -2.41
N GLY A 108 3.54 -14.16 -1.24
CA GLY A 108 2.49 -14.94 -0.56
C GLY A 108 1.16 -15.02 -1.31
N TYR A 109 0.92 -14.09 -2.22
CA TYR A 109 -0.28 -14.02 -3.07
C TYR A 109 0.01 -14.34 -4.55
N ASP A 110 1.21 -14.86 -4.86
CA ASP A 110 1.66 -15.15 -6.23
C ASP A 110 1.47 -13.96 -7.20
N VAL A 111 1.77 -12.75 -6.71
CA VAL A 111 1.58 -11.51 -7.46
C VAL A 111 2.57 -11.42 -8.61
N ASP A 112 2.04 -11.16 -9.81
CA ASP A 112 2.82 -10.97 -11.04
C ASP A 112 2.87 -9.51 -11.52
N LEU A 113 2.03 -8.63 -10.94
CA LEU A 113 2.09 -7.18 -11.13
C LEU A 113 1.77 -6.42 -9.84
N ILE A 114 2.64 -5.51 -9.44
CA ILE A 114 2.35 -4.54 -8.39
C ILE A 114 2.03 -3.19 -9.03
N VAL A 115 0.91 -2.59 -8.62
CA VAL A 115 0.52 -1.22 -8.98
C VAL A 115 0.64 -0.32 -7.76
N CYS A 116 1.36 0.77 -7.86
CA CYS A 116 1.49 1.74 -6.76
C CYS A 116 1.57 3.17 -7.26
N GLY A 117 1.21 4.12 -6.41
CA GLY A 117 1.34 5.54 -6.68
C GLY A 117 2.78 6.03 -6.51
N ALA A 118 3.22 6.98 -7.32
CA ALA A 118 4.40 7.77 -7.03
C ALA A 118 4.06 8.78 -5.93
N SER A 119 4.70 8.69 -4.76
CA SER A 119 4.52 9.65 -3.69
C SER A 119 5.38 10.88 -3.91
N ASN A 120 4.75 12.04 -4.15
CA ASN A 120 5.44 13.33 -4.15
C ASN A 120 5.11 14.05 -2.84
N LYS A 121 6.02 14.03 -1.88
CA LYS A 121 5.87 14.83 -0.64
C LYS A 121 6.25 16.31 -0.84
N SER A 122 6.94 16.65 -1.93
CA SER A 122 7.29 18.04 -2.27
C SER A 122 7.06 18.29 -3.76
N GLY A 123 6.38 19.39 -4.08
CA GLY A 123 6.04 19.77 -5.47
C GLY A 123 7.22 20.16 -6.37
N LEU A 124 8.47 20.02 -5.90
CA LEU A 124 9.68 20.39 -6.62
C LEU A 124 10.39 19.23 -7.31
N ASP A 125 10.18 17.99 -6.85
CA ASP A 125 10.89 16.83 -7.38
C ASP A 125 9.97 15.87 -8.13
N ARG A 126 9.68 16.21 -9.39
CA ARG A 126 8.83 15.40 -10.29
C ARG A 126 9.38 13.99 -10.58
N PHE A 127 10.59 13.68 -10.14
CA PHE A 127 11.32 12.46 -10.48
C PHE A 127 11.60 11.53 -9.30
N LEU A 128 11.26 11.93 -8.06
CA LEU A 128 11.54 11.11 -6.90
C LEU A 128 10.37 10.19 -6.56
N LEU A 129 10.67 8.91 -6.43
CA LEU A 129 9.77 7.93 -5.84
C LEU A 129 9.72 8.16 -4.32
N GLY A 130 8.54 8.00 -3.70
CA GLY A 130 8.44 7.93 -2.25
C GLY A 130 9.13 6.68 -1.69
N SER A 131 9.35 6.62 -0.38
CA SER A 131 10.06 5.51 0.26
C SER A 131 9.44 4.14 -0.07
N VAL A 132 8.12 4.03 0.00
CA VAL A 132 7.42 2.76 -0.27
C VAL A 132 7.58 2.33 -1.73
N SER A 133 7.31 3.22 -2.68
CA SER A 133 7.45 2.90 -4.11
C SER A 133 8.89 2.62 -4.51
N ASN A 134 9.85 3.30 -3.90
CA ASN A 134 11.28 3.05 -4.14
C ASN A 134 11.69 1.65 -3.63
N ASP A 135 11.24 1.24 -2.44
CA ASP A 135 11.50 -0.09 -1.92
C ASP A 135 10.85 -1.17 -2.79
N ILE A 136 9.60 -0.95 -3.24
CA ILE A 136 8.92 -1.85 -4.17
C ILE A 136 9.75 -2.03 -5.44
N VAL A 137 10.22 -0.94 -6.06
CA VAL A 137 11.04 -1.02 -7.29
C VAL A 137 12.35 -1.77 -7.08
N LYS A 138 12.98 -1.62 -5.92
CA LYS A 138 14.28 -2.25 -5.65
C LYS A 138 14.19 -3.72 -5.28
N HIS A 139 13.09 -4.14 -4.65
CA HIS A 139 13.02 -5.44 -3.97
C HIS A 139 11.99 -6.41 -4.57
N SER A 140 11.07 -5.95 -5.42
CA SER A 140 10.08 -6.83 -6.02
C SER A 140 10.68 -7.73 -7.10
N LYS A 141 10.16 -8.95 -7.19
CA LYS A 141 10.53 -9.94 -8.21
C LYS A 141 9.53 -10.06 -9.36
N CYS A 142 8.50 -9.22 -9.35
CA CYS A 142 7.45 -9.17 -10.38
C CYS A 142 7.44 -7.80 -11.07
N ASP A 143 6.62 -7.65 -12.09
CA ASP A 143 6.45 -6.37 -12.79
C ASP A 143 5.86 -5.29 -11.90
N ILE A 144 6.18 -4.03 -12.19
CA ILE A 144 5.73 -2.89 -11.40
C ILE A 144 5.18 -1.80 -12.32
N LYS A 145 3.98 -1.32 -11.99
CA LYS A 145 3.35 -0.17 -12.63
C LYS A 145 3.25 0.99 -11.66
N ILE A 146 4.00 2.06 -11.93
CA ILE A 146 4.00 3.29 -11.13
C ILE A 146 3.01 4.28 -11.71
N ILE A 147 2.04 4.70 -10.91
CA ILE A 147 1.04 5.70 -11.29
C ILE A 147 1.47 7.06 -10.77
N ARG A 148 1.78 7.96 -11.68
CA ARG A 148 2.15 9.34 -11.34
C ARG A 148 0.89 10.20 -11.23
N ASN A 149 0.88 11.12 -10.27
CA ASN A 149 -0.10 12.20 -10.29
C ASN A 149 0.34 13.20 -11.35
N ILE A 150 -0.52 13.42 -12.33
CA ILE A 150 -0.38 14.57 -13.21
C ILE A 150 -0.83 15.75 -12.36
N LEU A 151 0.05 16.68 -12.10
CA LEU A 151 -0.35 17.97 -11.54
C LEU A 151 -1.08 18.69 -12.68
N ASP A 152 -2.33 19.00 -12.45
CA ASP A 152 -3.08 19.94 -13.27
C ASP A 152 -2.46 21.31 -13.18
#